data_009bd94b6a33988db9859f903c2a9caf
#
_entry.id   009bd94b6a33988db9859f903c2a9caf
#
_cell.length_a   1.000
_cell.length_b   1.000
_cell.length_c   1.000
_cell.angle_alpha   90.00
_cell.angle_beta   90.00
_cell.angle_gamma   90.00
#
_symmetry.space_group_name_H-M   'P 1'
#
loop_
_entity.id
_entity.type
_entity.pdbx_description
1 polymer ?
#
loop_
_entity_poly.entity_id
_entity_poly.type
_entity_poly.pdbx_seq_one_letter_code
_entity_poly.pdbx_strand_id
1 'polypeptide(L)'
;MRYSHSSSAMVKEPHHAAALDFKNYVEKATNGKVDVQIYPGSQLGGEERSFQDIQQGVIQIASLAVNNVTVFSPSMGVFDLPYMFTNYEDCYKLIDQNWDEINKRMIAESGNMAVGWLVQGFRVLSNSSVLSIPLKTSRASRSACPTTRS
;
A
#
# COMPACT_ATOMS: atom_id res chain seq x y z
N MET A 1 12.29 -13.81 -9.51
CA MET A 1 11.23 -13.28 -8.61
C MET A 1 10.65 -12.02 -9.22
N ARG A 2 9.33 -11.86 -9.27
CA ARG A 2 8.66 -10.67 -9.87
C ARG A 2 8.11 -9.78 -8.77
N TYR A 3 8.46 -8.50 -8.82
CA TYR A 3 7.99 -7.46 -7.91
C TYR A 3 7.17 -6.43 -8.71
N SER A 4 5.90 -6.24 -8.37
CA SER A 4 4.99 -5.27 -9.02
C SER A 4 4.70 -4.08 -8.13
N HIS A 5 4.58 -2.89 -8.72
CA HIS A 5 4.04 -1.70 -8.05
C HIS A 5 3.41 -0.72 -9.04
N SER A 6 2.48 0.11 -8.57
CA SER A 6 1.71 1.03 -9.39
C SER A 6 2.41 2.37 -9.66
N SER A 7 3.40 2.74 -8.84
CA SER A 7 4.11 4.01 -8.94
C SER A 7 5.08 4.06 -10.13
N SER A 8 5.44 5.27 -10.54
CA SER A 8 6.42 5.49 -11.62
C SER A 8 7.81 4.96 -11.27
N ALA A 9 8.63 4.69 -12.30
CA ALA A 9 10.01 4.20 -12.15
C ALA A 9 11.02 5.28 -11.73
N MET A 10 10.59 6.30 -10.99
CA MET A 10 11.49 7.33 -10.47
C MET A 10 12.08 6.91 -9.13
N VAL A 11 13.40 7.02 -8.97
CA VAL A 11 14.11 6.65 -7.74
C VAL A 11 13.61 7.40 -6.50
N LYS A 12 13.03 8.59 -6.67
CA LYS A 12 12.44 9.39 -5.58
C LYS A 12 11.06 8.91 -5.14
N GLU A 13 10.43 8.04 -5.93
CA GLU A 13 9.14 7.45 -5.56
C GLU A 13 9.32 6.39 -4.46
N PRO A 14 8.62 6.52 -3.32
CA PRO A 14 8.83 5.64 -2.17
C PRO A 14 8.66 4.15 -2.49
N HIS A 15 7.64 3.80 -3.28
CA HIS A 15 7.42 2.40 -3.68
C HIS A 15 8.53 1.86 -4.58
N HIS A 16 9.04 2.69 -5.50
CA HIS A 16 10.13 2.27 -6.38
C HIS A 16 11.45 2.17 -5.64
N ALA A 17 11.73 3.12 -4.72
CA ALA A 17 12.91 3.07 -3.86
C ALA A 17 12.91 1.81 -2.98
N ALA A 18 11.79 1.52 -2.32
CA ALA A 18 11.64 0.31 -1.52
C ALA A 18 11.81 -0.97 -2.35
N ALA A 19 11.33 -0.99 -3.60
CA ALA A 19 11.51 -2.12 -4.50
C ALA A 19 12.98 -2.32 -4.89
N LEU A 20 13.72 -1.22 -5.12
CA LEU A 20 15.16 -1.28 -5.41
C LEU A 20 15.96 -1.76 -4.19
N ASP A 21 15.65 -1.27 -3.00
CA ASP A 21 16.31 -1.71 -1.76
C ASP A 21 16.03 -3.19 -1.49
N PHE A 22 14.79 -3.61 -1.66
CA PHE A 22 14.41 -5.02 -1.56
C PHE A 22 15.19 -5.89 -2.56
N LYS A 23 15.26 -5.47 -3.83
CA LYS A 23 16.04 -6.16 -4.86
C LYS A 23 17.49 -6.33 -4.44
N ASN A 24 18.14 -5.21 -4.08
CA ASN A 24 19.55 -5.20 -3.69
C ASN A 24 19.81 -6.09 -2.46
N TYR A 25 18.90 -6.07 -1.49
CA TYR A 25 19.02 -6.90 -0.29
C TYR A 25 18.90 -8.40 -0.63
N VAL A 26 17.87 -8.78 -1.38
CA VAL A 26 17.61 -10.19 -1.71
C VAL A 26 18.72 -10.77 -2.59
N GLU A 27 19.14 -10.03 -3.62
CA GLU A 27 20.20 -10.50 -4.52
C GLU A 27 21.53 -10.66 -3.79
N LYS A 28 21.85 -9.73 -2.88
CA LYS A 28 23.05 -9.83 -2.02
C LYS A 28 22.93 -10.99 -1.04
N ALA A 29 21.81 -11.12 -0.33
CA ALA A 29 21.62 -12.17 0.68
C ALA A 29 21.61 -13.59 0.10
N THR A 30 21.18 -13.71 -1.15
CA THR A 30 21.15 -15.01 -1.87
C THR A 30 22.38 -15.27 -2.72
N ASN A 31 23.39 -14.39 -2.68
CA ASN A 31 24.56 -14.46 -3.57
C ASN A 31 24.17 -14.59 -5.06
N GLY A 32 23.16 -13.85 -5.49
CA GLY A 32 22.66 -13.83 -6.87
C GLY A 32 21.83 -15.04 -7.27
N LYS A 33 21.48 -15.95 -6.35
CA LYS A 33 20.62 -17.11 -6.66
C LYS A 33 19.18 -16.72 -6.95
N VAL A 34 18.73 -15.58 -6.41
CA VAL A 34 17.40 -15.02 -6.66
C VAL A 34 17.56 -13.70 -7.38
N ASP A 35 17.17 -13.64 -8.66
CA ASP A 35 17.05 -12.40 -9.45
C ASP A 35 15.69 -11.76 -9.19
N VAL A 36 15.65 -10.47 -8.83
CA VAL A 36 14.41 -9.72 -8.61
C VAL A 36 14.16 -8.77 -9.77
N GLN A 37 13.10 -9.02 -10.52
CA GLN A 37 12.65 -8.20 -11.62
C GLN A 37 11.53 -7.27 -11.16
N ILE A 38 11.75 -5.95 -11.26
CA ILE A 38 10.80 -4.93 -10.85
C ILE A 38 9.95 -4.49 -12.04
N TYR A 39 8.64 -4.45 -11.86
CA TYR A 39 7.64 -4.02 -12.84
C TYR A 39 6.89 -2.80 -12.31
N PRO A 40 7.39 -1.57 -12.61
CA PRO A 40 6.78 -0.31 -12.16
C PRO A 40 5.56 0.07 -13.01
N GLY A 41 4.81 1.09 -12.54
CA GLY A 41 3.75 1.71 -13.34
C GLY A 41 2.63 0.78 -13.75
N SER A 42 2.29 -0.19 -12.90
CA SER A 42 1.22 -1.18 -13.17
C SER A 42 1.43 -2.02 -14.45
N GLN A 43 2.68 -2.28 -14.86
CA GLN A 43 2.99 -3.06 -16.06
C GLN A 43 2.39 -4.48 -16.04
N LEU A 44 2.20 -5.06 -14.86
CA LEU A 44 1.57 -6.38 -14.69
C LEU A 44 0.08 -6.29 -14.35
N GLY A 45 -0.53 -5.10 -14.46
CA GLY A 45 -1.92 -4.83 -14.08
C GLY A 45 -2.02 -3.90 -12.87
N GLY A 46 -3.25 -3.49 -12.55
CA GLY A 46 -3.53 -2.66 -11.36
C GLY A 46 -3.27 -3.41 -10.04
N GLU A 47 -3.39 -2.69 -8.93
CA GLU A 47 -3.06 -3.24 -7.60
C GLU A 47 -3.94 -4.44 -7.21
N GLU A 48 -5.25 -4.38 -7.48
CA GLU A 48 -6.16 -5.51 -7.23
C GLU A 48 -5.77 -6.75 -8.04
N ARG A 49 -5.40 -6.54 -9.31
CA ARG A 49 -4.93 -7.62 -10.18
C ARG A 49 -3.62 -8.19 -9.66
N SER A 50 -2.68 -7.33 -9.25
CA SER A 50 -1.40 -7.77 -8.67
C SER A 50 -1.62 -8.61 -7.40
N PHE A 51 -2.61 -8.27 -6.57
CA PHE A 51 -2.95 -9.06 -5.39
C PHE A 51 -3.46 -10.46 -5.76
N GLN A 52 -4.35 -10.57 -6.74
CA GLN A 52 -4.85 -11.85 -7.26
C GLN A 52 -3.72 -12.68 -7.89
N ASP A 53 -2.82 -12.04 -8.62
CA ASP A 53 -1.68 -12.69 -9.25
C ASP A 53 -0.66 -13.23 -8.21
N ILE A 54 -0.55 -12.59 -7.03
CA ILE A 54 0.21 -13.14 -5.89
C ILE A 54 -0.48 -14.40 -5.36
N GLN A 55 -1.80 -14.38 -5.17
CA GLN A 55 -2.55 -15.56 -4.71
C GLN A 55 -2.42 -16.75 -5.66
N GLN A 56 -2.28 -16.48 -6.96
CA GLN A 56 -2.08 -17.50 -7.99
C GLN A 56 -0.61 -17.89 -8.20
N GLY A 57 0.33 -17.23 -7.51
CA GLY A 57 1.76 -17.49 -7.65
C GLY A 57 2.40 -16.93 -8.94
N VAL A 58 1.68 -16.15 -9.73
CA VAL A 58 2.18 -15.50 -10.95
C VAL A 58 3.20 -14.43 -10.63
N ILE A 59 2.93 -13.65 -9.58
CA ILE A 59 3.82 -12.63 -9.00
C ILE A 59 4.18 -13.09 -7.59
N GLN A 60 5.39 -12.83 -7.12
CA GLN A 60 5.82 -13.25 -5.79
C GLN A 60 5.69 -12.14 -4.75
N ILE A 61 5.74 -10.88 -5.17
CA ILE A 61 5.62 -9.72 -4.27
C ILE A 61 5.04 -8.52 -5.01
N ALA A 62 4.25 -7.70 -4.33
CA ALA A 62 3.80 -6.41 -4.83
C ALA A 62 3.73 -5.37 -3.71
N SER A 63 3.95 -4.11 -4.06
CA SER A 63 3.71 -2.96 -3.19
C SER A 63 2.33 -2.39 -3.52
N LEU A 64 1.42 -2.45 -2.56
CA LEU A 64 0.01 -2.16 -2.73
C LEU A 64 -0.46 -1.15 -1.67
N ALA A 65 -1.40 -0.30 -2.04
CA ALA A 65 -2.06 0.56 -1.07
C ALA A 65 -3.05 -0.25 -0.22
N VAL A 66 -3.14 0.07 1.09
CA VAL A 66 -3.95 -0.69 2.04
C VAL A 66 -5.43 -0.76 1.63
N ASN A 67 -5.99 0.33 1.11
CA ASN A 67 -7.37 0.36 0.64
C ASN A 67 -7.68 -0.71 -0.44
N ASN A 68 -6.70 -1.05 -1.28
CA ASN A 68 -6.86 -2.10 -2.29
C ASN A 68 -6.68 -3.52 -1.70
N VAL A 69 -5.98 -3.64 -0.58
CA VAL A 69 -5.84 -4.90 0.17
C VAL A 69 -7.10 -5.21 0.97
N THR A 70 -7.86 -4.21 1.43
CA THR A 70 -9.07 -4.40 2.24
C THR A 70 -10.17 -5.19 1.55
N VAL A 71 -10.19 -5.21 0.22
CA VAL A 71 -11.12 -6.03 -0.57
C VAL A 71 -10.90 -7.53 -0.31
N PHE A 72 -9.65 -7.93 -0.06
CA PHE A 72 -9.24 -9.32 0.14
C PHE A 72 -8.98 -9.65 1.62
N SER A 73 -8.66 -8.64 2.41
CA SER A 73 -8.38 -8.76 3.85
C SER A 73 -9.06 -7.60 4.60
N PRO A 74 -10.36 -7.74 4.96
CA PRO A 74 -11.14 -6.68 5.57
C PRO A 74 -10.56 -6.14 6.87
N SER A 75 -9.85 -6.97 7.64
CA SER A 75 -9.19 -6.54 8.88
C SER A 75 -8.14 -5.44 8.66
N MET A 76 -7.56 -5.35 7.45
CA MET A 76 -6.61 -4.29 7.09
C MET A 76 -7.27 -2.91 6.98
N GLY A 77 -8.59 -2.85 6.84
CA GLY A 77 -9.35 -1.59 6.79
C GLY A 77 -9.21 -0.71 8.03
N VAL A 78 -8.75 -1.26 9.15
CA VAL A 78 -8.45 -0.48 10.36
C VAL A 78 -7.41 0.61 10.08
N PHE A 79 -6.43 0.36 9.20
CA PHE A 79 -5.37 1.32 8.87
C PHE A 79 -5.83 2.46 7.95
N ASP A 80 -7.01 2.33 7.33
CA ASP A 80 -7.63 3.38 6.51
C ASP A 80 -8.57 4.30 7.31
N LEU A 81 -8.75 4.04 8.62
CA LEU A 81 -9.62 4.87 9.45
C LEU A 81 -9.07 6.29 9.58
N PRO A 82 -9.94 7.32 9.41
CA PRO A 82 -9.54 8.70 9.59
C PRO A 82 -9.05 8.97 11.01
N TYR A 83 -7.99 9.77 11.13
CA TYR A 83 -7.43 10.23 12.41
C TYR A 83 -6.89 9.11 13.31
N MET A 84 -6.64 7.92 12.79
CA MET A 84 -6.06 6.82 13.57
C MET A 84 -4.64 7.12 14.01
N PHE A 85 -3.87 7.79 13.15
CA PHE A 85 -2.50 8.20 13.42
C PHE A 85 -2.36 9.71 13.31
N THR A 86 -1.62 10.31 14.25
CA THR A 86 -1.31 11.74 14.26
C THR A 86 0.13 12.02 13.82
N ASN A 87 0.99 11.01 13.88
CA ASN A 87 2.40 11.09 13.48
C ASN A 87 2.89 9.73 12.96
N TYR A 88 4.06 9.73 12.32
CA TYR A 88 4.66 8.51 11.75
C TYR A 88 5.16 7.54 12.81
N GLU A 89 5.66 8.06 13.94
CA GLU A 89 6.26 7.26 15.01
C GLU A 89 5.23 6.31 15.64
N ASP A 90 4.04 6.83 15.94
CA ASP A 90 2.95 6.01 16.49
C ASP A 90 2.46 4.97 15.48
N CYS A 91 2.42 5.32 14.18
CA CYS A 91 2.08 4.39 13.12
C CYS A 91 3.06 3.20 13.10
N TYR A 92 4.37 3.47 13.03
CA TYR A 92 5.38 2.41 13.01
C TYR A 92 5.39 1.59 14.29
N LYS A 93 5.29 2.22 15.47
CA LYS A 93 5.22 1.50 16.75
C LYS A 93 4.03 0.55 16.80
N LEU A 94 2.86 0.99 16.36
CA LEU A 94 1.67 0.15 16.35
C LEU A 94 1.83 -1.04 15.41
N ILE A 95 2.37 -0.82 14.23
CA ILE A 95 2.62 -1.89 13.26
C ILE A 95 3.64 -2.89 13.80
N ASP A 96 4.77 -2.41 14.35
CA ASP A 96 5.83 -3.27 14.86
C ASP A 96 5.33 -4.12 16.06
N GLN A 97 4.55 -3.52 16.96
CA GLN A 97 4.00 -4.22 18.13
C GLN A 97 2.95 -5.27 17.76
N ASN A 98 2.27 -5.11 16.63
CA ASN A 98 1.18 -5.99 16.22
C ASN A 98 1.51 -6.77 14.93
N TRP A 99 2.78 -6.82 14.53
CA TRP A 99 3.21 -7.42 13.26
C TRP A 99 2.72 -8.86 13.05
N ASP A 100 2.86 -9.68 14.09
CA ASP A 100 2.45 -11.09 14.03
C ASP A 100 0.93 -11.25 13.91
N GLU A 101 0.16 -10.43 14.63
CA GLU A 101 -1.31 -10.46 14.57
C GLU A 101 -1.83 -9.93 13.22
N ILE A 102 -1.21 -8.88 12.67
CA ILE A 102 -1.50 -8.35 11.34
C ILE A 102 -1.31 -9.46 10.30
N ASN A 103 -0.15 -10.12 10.31
CA ASN A 103 0.14 -11.19 9.37
C ASN A 103 -0.76 -12.41 9.55
N LYS A 104 -1.04 -12.80 10.79
CA LYS A 104 -1.96 -13.91 11.09
C LYS A 104 -3.34 -13.67 10.50
N ARG A 105 -3.89 -12.46 10.65
CA ARG A 105 -5.19 -12.09 10.07
C ARG A 105 -5.13 -12.05 8.55
N MET A 106 -4.13 -11.40 7.98
CA MET A 106 -3.97 -11.28 6.54
C MET A 106 -3.83 -12.65 5.87
N ILE A 107 -3.07 -13.57 6.45
CA ILE A 107 -2.94 -14.95 5.96
C ILE A 107 -4.29 -15.69 6.06
N ALA A 108 -5.01 -15.56 7.18
CA ALA A 108 -6.29 -16.22 7.37
C ALA A 108 -7.37 -15.74 6.39
N GLU A 109 -7.37 -14.45 6.06
CA GLU A 109 -8.38 -13.82 5.20
C GLU A 109 -8.05 -13.93 3.71
N SER A 110 -6.78 -13.83 3.34
CA SER A 110 -6.36 -13.71 1.93
C SER A 110 -5.37 -14.77 1.44
N GLY A 111 -4.76 -15.54 2.34
CA GLY A 111 -3.67 -16.46 2.02
C GLY A 111 -2.32 -15.78 1.75
N ASN A 112 -2.25 -14.46 1.80
CA ASN A 112 -1.04 -13.67 1.59
C ASN A 112 -0.52 -13.12 2.91
N MET A 113 0.77 -12.76 2.95
CA MET A 113 1.40 -12.13 4.11
C MET A 113 2.03 -10.79 3.74
N ALA A 114 2.09 -9.86 4.69
CA ALA A 114 2.87 -8.64 4.55
C ALA A 114 4.35 -8.95 4.85
N VAL A 115 5.25 -8.45 4.01
CA VAL A 115 6.71 -8.55 4.19
C VAL A 115 7.32 -7.25 4.69
N GLY A 116 6.59 -6.15 4.60
CA GLY A 116 7.02 -4.83 5.07
C GLY A 116 5.90 -3.83 4.97
N TRP A 117 6.08 -2.68 5.60
CA TRP A 117 5.13 -1.59 5.61
C TRP A 117 5.80 -0.30 5.17
N LEU A 118 5.12 0.45 4.31
CA LEU A 118 5.59 1.74 3.81
C LEU A 118 4.54 2.81 4.10
N VAL A 119 4.92 3.85 4.83
CA VAL A 119 4.04 4.99 5.08
C VAL A 119 4.33 6.08 4.05
N GLN A 120 3.38 6.37 3.17
CA GLN A 120 3.53 7.37 2.11
C GLN A 120 3.36 8.81 2.59
N GLY A 121 2.58 9.02 3.65
CA GLY A 121 2.28 10.34 4.18
C GLY A 121 0.83 10.50 4.61
N PHE A 122 0.54 11.63 5.23
CA PHE A 122 -0.82 11.98 5.62
C PHE A 122 -1.63 12.48 4.44
N ARG A 123 -2.89 12.09 4.38
CA ARG A 123 -3.84 12.57 3.39
C ARG A 123 -4.28 13.99 3.71
N VAL A 124 -4.27 14.84 2.70
CA VAL A 124 -4.74 16.23 2.81
C VAL A 124 -6.06 16.35 2.07
N LEU A 125 -7.06 16.95 2.73
CA LEU A 125 -8.31 17.28 2.08
C LEU A 125 -8.12 18.56 1.27
N SER A 126 -8.37 18.50 -0.02
CA SER A 126 -8.35 19.65 -0.93
C SER A 126 -9.75 19.93 -1.48
N ASN A 127 -10.06 21.20 -1.71
CA ASN A 127 -11.35 21.64 -2.23
C ASN A 127 -11.13 22.84 -3.17
N SER A 128 -11.84 22.85 -4.30
CA SER A 128 -11.77 23.93 -5.31
C SER A 128 -12.76 25.07 -5.05
N SER A 129 -13.72 24.91 -4.15
CA SER A 129 -14.86 25.82 -4.00
C SER A 129 -14.82 26.69 -2.74
N VAL A 130 -14.09 26.31 -1.69
CA VAL A 130 -14.08 27.01 -0.39
C VAL A 130 -12.67 26.99 0.21
N LEU A 131 -12.22 28.17 0.70
CA LEU A 131 -10.86 28.36 1.21
C LEU A 131 -10.60 27.65 2.56
N SER A 132 -11.62 27.38 3.34
CA SER A 132 -11.54 26.60 4.57
C SER A 132 -12.91 26.04 4.94
N ILE A 133 -12.99 24.75 5.20
CA ILE A 133 -14.23 24.12 5.67
C ILE A 133 -14.04 23.82 7.16
N PRO A 134 -14.73 24.51 8.07
CA PRO A 134 -14.84 24.07 9.45
C PRO A 134 -15.52 22.69 9.46
N LEU A 135 -15.04 21.78 10.30
CA LEU A 135 -15.57 20.41 10.44
C LEU A 135 -17.11 20.34 10.56
N LYS A 136 -17.74 21.40 11.08
CA LYS A 136 -19.21 21.51 11.17
C LYS A 136 -19.91 21.63 9.81
N THR A 137 -19.24 22.10 8.78
CA THR A 137 -19.81 22.34 7.43
C THR A 137 -19.54 21.19 6.45
N SER A 138 -18.65 20.24 6.80
CA SER A 138 -18.31 19.09 5.94
C SER A 138 -19.48 18.13 5.72
N ARG A 139 -20.54 18.20 6.55
CA ARG A 139 -21.76 17.42 6.35
C ARG A 139 -22.56 17.82 5.10
N ALA A 140 -22.40 19.05 4.61
CA ALA A 140 -23.15 19.57 3.47
C ALA A 140 -22.48 19.27 2.11
N SER A 141 -21.19 18.89 2.06
CA SER A 141 -20.43 18.70 0.82
C SER A 141 -20.27 17.23 0.41
N ARG A 142 -21.19 16.33 0.82
CA ARG A 142 -21.15 14.90 0.43
C ARG A 142 -21.33 14.64 -1.08
N SER A 143 -21.58 15.70 -1.86
CA SER A 143 -21.80 15.58 -3.33
C SER A 143 -20.58 15.92 -4.18
N ALA A 144 -19.43 16.20 -3.61
CA ALA A 144 -18.25 16.67 -4.36
C ALA A 144 -17.02 15.77 -4.25
N CYS A 145 -17.21 14.45 -4.21
CA CYS A 145 -16.13 13.54 -4.58
C CYS A 145 -16.34 13.18 -6.05
N PRO A 146 -15.56 13.75 -7.00
CA PRO A 146 -15.63 13.27 -8.36
C PRO A 146 -15.09 11.84 -8.38
N THR A 147 -15.99 10.87 -8.52
CA THR A 147 -15.61 9.57 -9.05
C THR A 147 -15.03 9.82 -10.43
N THR A 148 -13.73 9.71 -10.57
CA THR A 148 -13.08 9.60 -11.88
C THR A 148 -13.60 8.33 -12.52
N ARG A 149 -14.63 8.47 -13.37
CA ARG A 149 -14.92 7.47 -14.38
C ARG A 149 -13.87 7.63 -15.47
N SER A 150 -13.03 6.63 -15.61
CA SER A 150 -12.29 6.36 -16.86
C SER A 150 -13.25 5.98 -17.94
#